data_9d94c9f9804c4eb48af69db4cdf32d8c
#
_entry.id   9d94c9f9804c4eb48af69db4cdf32d8c
#
_cell.length_a   1.000
_cell.length_b   1.000
_cell.length_c   1.000
_cell.angle_alpha   90.00
_cell.angle_beta   90.00
_cell.angle_gamma   90.00
#
_symmetry.space_group_name_H-M   'P 1'
#
loop_
_entity.id
_entity.type
_entity.pdbx_description
1 polymer ?
#
loop_
_entity_poly.entity_id
_entity_poly.type
_entity_poly.pdbx_seq_one_letter_code
_entity_poly.pdbx_strand_id
1 'polypeptide(L)'
;MVSFIDCHLSLRRCSPFNGGKFEGWGTSFCWWPNRIGYLDELSEQAAKLFFDPKEGLGLNIIRYNIGGGDDPTHHHITRTDSMVPGYAINPSHDANGYHWSYDWNADQNQRNVLMKVAECYGKDLIVEGFSNSPPYFMTNSGCSSGSVNAGENNLREDAYGAFASYLADVAQHFSKEWGIHFQSMTAMNEPDTEYWHALSDKQEGCHFDPGESQSVMIIALREALDERGLNDILISGTDETGIDCQINSINSLSEVARETIARIDTHSYLEGDNEGLRKLAQSYYKNLWMSVVDGVDTSGFNAGEMGAALWLANKIISDINGLLPAAWV
;
A
#
# COMPACT_ATOMS: atom_id res chain seq x y z
N MET A 1 -16.31 -3.91 32.64
CA MET A 1 -15.09 -4.75 32.63
C MET A 1 -15.26 -5.73 31.48
N VAL A 2 -14.92 -5.29 30.24
CA VAL A 2 -14.90 -6.18 29.06
C VAL A 2 -13.67 -7.05 29.23
N SER A 3 -13.87 -8.33 29.38
CA SER A 3 -12.82 -9.29 29.69
C SER A 3 -11.82 -9.35 28.53
N PHE A 4 -10.53 -9.16 28.82
CA PHE A 4 -9.40 -9.41 27.90
C PHE A 4 -9.46 -10.82 27.27
N ILE A 5 -10.22 -11.73 27.85
CA ILE A 5 -10.43 -13.10 27.37
C ILE A 5 -11.29 -13.14 26.10
N ASP A 6 -12.28 -12.23 25.97
CA ASP A 6 -13.14 -12.18 24.77
C ASP A 6 -12.42 -11.56 23.57
N CYS A 7 -11.52 -10.61 23.80
CA CYS A 7 -10.68 -10.05 22.76
C CYS A 7 -9.70 -11.09 22.20
N HIS A 8 -9.13 -11.94 23.04
CA HIS A 8 -8.25 -13.02 22.61
C HIS A 8 -8.97 -14.13 21.85
N LEU A 9 -10.22 -14.42 22.19
CA LEU A 9 -11.06 -15.39 21.47
C LEU A 9 -11.55 -14.84 20.13
N SER A 10 -11.78 -13.53 20.04
CA SER A 10 -12.13 -12.83 18.81
C SER A 10 -10.96 -12.84 17.80
N LEU A 11 -9.74 -12.50 18.24
CA LEU A 11 -8.54 -12.51 17.41
C LEU A 11 -8.20 -13.92 16.85
N ARG A 12 -8.54 -14.98 17.56
CA ARG A 12 -8.34 -16.36 17.07
C ARG A 12 -9.29 -16.76 15.93
N ARG A 13 -10.33 -15.98 15.67
CA ARG A 13 -11.27 -16.18 14.57
C ARG A 13 -10.99 -15.34 13.35
N CYS A 14 -9.99 -14.44 13.44
CA CYS A 14 -9.53 -13.67 12.29
C CYS A 14 -8.98 -14.66 11.26
N SER A 15 -9.29 -14.51 10.04
CA SER A 15 -8.92 -15.30 8.88
C SER A 15 -8.68 -16.82 9.12
N PRO A 16 -9.60 -17.69 8.71
CA PRO A 16 -9.41 -19.15 8.78
C PRO A 16 -8.25 -19.62 7.88
N PHE A 17 -7.81 -18.82 6.91
CA PHE A 17 -6.81 -19.19 5.92
C PHE A 17 -5.38 -18.94 6.37
N ASN A 18 -5.16 -18.06 7.35
CA ASN A 18 -3.87 -17.93 8.02
C ASN A 18 -3.77 -18.82 9.28
N GLY A 19 -4.46 -19.95 9.30
CA GLY A 19 -4.51 -20.82 10.46
C GLY A 19 -5.12 -20.17 11.71
N GLY A 20 -5.94 -19.13 11.53
CA GLY A 20 -6.57 -18.35 12.59
C GLY A 20 -5.58 -17.45 13.35
N LYS A 21 -4.41 -17.13 12.77
CA LYS A 21 -3.42 -16.24 13.35
C LYS A 21 -3.69 -14.80 12.92
N PHE A 22 -3.62 -13.89 13.87
CA PHE A 22 -3.48 -12.47 13.61
C PHE A 22 -2.01 -12.18 13.31
N GLU A 23 -1.72 -11.57 12.16
CA GLU A 23 -0.36 -11.33 11.67
C GLU A 23 0.26 -10.12 12.37
N GLY A 24 -0.55 -9.09 12.65
CA GLY A 24 -0.05 -7.96 13.42
C GLY A 24 -0.76 -6.64 13.19
N TRP A 25 -0.13 -5.64 13.77
CA TRP A 25 -0.51 -4.24 13.69
C TRP A 25 0.53 -3.48 12.90
N GLY A 26 0.09 -2.55 12.09
CA GLY A 26 0.99 -1.82 11.22
C GLY A 26 0.73 -0.34 11.11
N THR A 27 1.50 0.26 10.22
CA THR A 27 1.29 1.62 9.74
C THR A 27 1.73 1.75 8.29
N SER A 28 0.94 2.48 7.51
CA SER A 28 1.39 2.94 6.21
C SER A 28 2.46 4.02 6.37
N PHE A 29 3.45 4.02 5.48
CA PHE A 29 4.47 5.07 5.39
C PHE A 29 4.00 6.29 4.57
N CYS A 30 2.72 6.42 4.31
CA CYS A 30 2.11 7.60 3.69
C CYS A 30 1.74 8.66 4.75
N TRP A 31 2.49 9.69 4.99
CA TRP A 31 3.81 10.03 4.42
C TRP A 31 4.65 10.63 5.53
N TRP A 32 4.32 10.26 6.78
CA TRP A 32 5.00 10.75 7.97
C TRP A 32 6.53 10.51 7.95
N PRO A 33 7.07 9.42 7.33
CA PRO A 33 8.52 9.25 7.26
C PRO A 33 9.22 10.35 6.47
N ASN A 34 8.57 10.90 5.44
CA ASN A 34 9.14 11.99 4.66
C ASN A 34 9.34 13.28 5.48
N ARG A 35 8.58 13.43 6.57
CA ARG A 35 8.69 14.59 7.47
C ARG A 35 9.81 14.49 8.47
N ILE A 36 10.33 13.32 8.75
CA ILE A 36 11.32 13.08 9.81
C ILE A 36 12.59 12.41 9.32
N GLY A 37 12.52 11.68 8.20
CA GLY A 37 13.60 10.81 7.72
C GLY A 37 14.88 11.52 7.29
N TYR A 38 14.87 12.85 7.18
CA TYR A 38 16.07 13.65 6.95
C TYR A 38 16.95 13.79 8.21
N LEU A 39 16.46 13.37 9.39
CA LEU A 39 17.18 13.39 10.66
C LEU A 39 17.23 11.96 11.25
N ASP A 40 18.42 11.44 11.40
CA ASP A 40 18.65 10.09 11.96
C ASP A 40 18.06 9.96 13.36
N GLU A 41 18.23 10.97 14.21
CA GLU A 41 17.71 10.95 15.58
C GLU A 41 16.18 10.82 15.62
N LEU A 42 15.45 11.55 14.77
CA LEU A 42 13.99 11.45 14.71
C LEU A 42 13.55 10.10 14.13
N SER A 43 14.27 9.59 13.16
CA SER A 43 14.01 8.26 12.60
C SER A 43 14.20 7.15 13.64
N GLU A 44 15.25 7.23 14.46
CA GLU A 44 15.48 6.30 15.57
C GLU A 44 14.42 6.41 16.67
N GLN A 45 14.03 7.64 17.02
CA GLN A 45 12.96 7.85 18.02
C GLN A 45 11.64 7.28 17.53
N ALA A 46 11.26 7.51 16.26
CA ALA A 46 10.06 6.96 15.67
C ALA A 46 10.09 5.43 15.61
N ALA A 47 11.22 4.85 15.20
CA ALA A 47 11.41 3.41 15.19
C ALA A 47 11.19 2.80 16.59
N LYS A 48 11.75 3.39 17.63
CA LYS A 48 11.57 2.94 19.01
C LYS A 48 10.13 3.11 19.49
N LEU A 49 9.52 4.28 19.27
CA LEU A 49 8.17 4.56 19.76
C LEU A 49 7.11 3.64 19.12
N PHE A 50 7.23 3.38 17.83
CA PHE A 50 6.19 2.64 17.11
C PHE A 50 6.50 1.15 17.01
N PHE A 51 7.75 0.75 16.85
CA PHE A 51 8.08 -0.62 16.47
C PHE A 51 8.85 -1.41 17.54
N ASP A 52 9.44 -0.78 18.55
CA ASP A 52 10.08 -1.56 19.63
C ASP A 52 9.05 -2.43 20.35
N PRO A 53 9.22 -3.79 20.35
CA PRO A 53 8.20 -4.68 20.93
C PRO A 53 8.18 -4.70 22.46
N LYS A 54 9.12 -4.01 23.12
CA LYS A 54 9.23 -3.97 24.58
C LYS A 54 8.89 -2.62 25.18
N GLU A 55 9.35 -1.56 24.52
CA GLU A 55 9.26 -0.18 25.02
C GLU A 55 8.36 0.71 24.17
N GLY A 56 8.02 0.29 22.93
CA GLY A 56 7.16 0.98 21.99
C GLY A 56 5.77 0.35 21.86
N LEU A 57 5.07 0.71 20.78
CA LEU A 57 3.78 0.12 20.45
C LEU A 57 3.90 -1.33 19.93
N GLY A 58 5.08 -1.74 19.50
CA GLY A 58 5.34 -3.07 18.95
C GLY A 58 4.64 -3.34 17.61
N LEU A 59 4.44 -2.30 16.79
CA LEU A 59 3.96 -2.50 15.42
C LEU A 59 4.97 -3.38 14.68
N ASN A 60 4.46 -4.29 13.85
CA ASN A 60 5.29 -5.25 13.15
C ASN A 60 5.05 -5.29 11.63
N ILE A 61 4.21 -4.39 11.13
CA ILE A 61 3.88 -4.29 9.70
C ILE A 61 4.12 -2.86 9.21
N ILE A 62 4.77 -2.77 8.06
CA ILE A 62 4.98 -1.52 7.33
C ILE A 62 4.42 -1.68 5.92
N ARG A 63 3.69 -0.67 5.45
CA ARG A 63 3.41 -0.49 4.02
C ARG A 63 4.30 0.62 3.47
N TYR A 64 5.25 0.24 2.62
CA TYR A 64 6.23 1.13 2.01
C TYR A 64 5.73 1.63 0.65
N ASN A 65 5.60 2.95 0.51
CA ASN A 65 5.17 3.56 -0.74
C ASN A 65 6.34 3.66 -1.74
N ILE A 66 6.27 2.87 -2.80
CA ILE A 66 7.19 2.99 -3.94
C ILE A 66 6.66 4.09 -4.85
N GLY A 67 7.28 5.27 -4.81
CA GLY A 67 6.86 6.42 -5.58
C GLY A 67 7.04 6.23 -7.08
N GLY A 68 6.10 6.71 -7.87
CA GLY A 68 6.26 6.85 -9.32
C GLY A 68 7.16 8.03 -9.69
N GLY A 69 7.11 9.06 -8.88
CA GLY A 69 7.72 10.36 -9.18
C GLY A 69 6.95 11.09 -10.28
N ASP A 70 6.97 12.41 -10.23
CA ASP A 70 6.28 13.25 -11.20
C ASP A 70 7.25 13.92 -12.19
N ASP A 71 6.70 14.50 -13.25
CA ASP A 71 7.47 15.30 -14.21
C ASP A 71 8.21 16.42 -13.47
N PRO A 72 9.53 16.56 -13.65
CA PRO A 72 10.31 17.58 -12.96
C PRO A 72 9.86 19.03 -13.24
N THR A 73 9.06 19.25 -14.28
CA THR A 73 8.48 20.57 -14.58
C THR A 73 7.15 20.80 -13.88
N HIS A 74 6.57 19.79 -13.26
CA HIS A 74 5.35 19.89 -12.47
C HIS A 74 5.66 20.36 -11.04
N HIS A 75 4.82 21.23 -10.52
CA HIS A 75 4.94 21.75 -9.15
C HIS A 75 3.57 21.87 -8.49
N HIS A 76 2.66 20.96 -8.87
CA HIS A 76 1.27 21.03 -8.43
C HIS A 76 1.03 20.39 -7.06
N ILE A 77 1.77 19.34 -6.68
CA ILE A 77 1.62 18.72 -5.37
C ILE A 77 2.23 19.65 -4.32
N THR A 78 1.37 20.33 -3.57
CA THR A 78 1.79 21.32 -2.55
C THR A 78 2.01 20.68 -1.18
N ARG A 79 1.45 19.50 -0.96
CA ARG A 79 1.71 18.69 0.22
C ARG A 79 3.05 17.98 0.06
N THR A 80 4.11 18.62 0.54
CA THR A 80 5.50 18.19 0.30
C THR A 80 5.86 16.82 0.86
N ASP A 81 5.14 16.34 1.88
CA ASP A 81 5.34 15.00 2.44
C ASP A 81 4.78 13.88 1.55
N SER A 82 3.80 14.18 0.70
CA SER A 82 3.20 13.22 -0.24
C SER A 82 3.83 13.22 -1.64
N MET A 83 4.82 14.07 -1.87
CA MET A 83 5.68 14.01 -3.05
C MET A 83 6.71 12.90 -2.86
N VAL A 84 6.37 11.68 -3.27
CA VAL A 84 7.28 10.54 -3.13
C VAL A 84 8.19 10.48 -4.36
N PRO A 85 9.52 10.58 -4.19
CA PRO A 85 10.43 10.50 -5.33
C PRO A 85 10.38 9.12 -5.97
N GLY A 86 10.27 9.08 -7.31
CA GLY A 86 10.44 7.84 -8.07
C GLY A 86 11.93 7.52 -8.25
N TYR A 87 12.26 6.25 -8.32
CA TYR A 87 13.63 5.79 -8.59
C TYR A 87 13.99 5.86 -10.08
N ALA A 88 13.01 5.87 -10.99
CA ALA A 88 13.24 5.91 -12.44
C ALA A 88 13.51 7.34 -12.91
N ILE A 89 14.64 7.54 -13.58
CA ILE A 89 15.10 8.82 -14.13
C ILE A 89 15.50 8.68 -15.60
N ASN A 90 15.61 9.81 -16.29
CA ASN A 90 16.00 9.88 -17.70
C ASN A 90 15.13 8.98 -18.61
N PRO A 91 13.80 9.12 -18.55
CA PRO A 91 12.92 8.25 -19.31
C PRO A 91 13.03 8.51 -20.81
N SER A 92 12.91 7.45 -21.59
CA SER A 92 12.70 7.50 -23.03
C SER A 92 11.78 6.37 -23.48
N HIS A 93 11.17 6.53 -24.63
CA HIS A 93 10.29 5.53 -25.21
C HIS A 93 10.52 5.46 -26.72
N ASP A 94 10.72 4.25 -27.23
CA ASP A 94 10.93 3.98 -28.66
C ASP A 94 10.19 2.71 -29.10
N ALA A 95 10.49 2.20 -30.29
CA ALA A 95 9.88 0.99 -30.83
C ALA A 95 10.17 -0.28 -30.00
N ASN A 96 11.15 -0.25 -29.10
CA ASN A 96 11.49 -1.36 -28.21
C ASN A 96 10.86 -1.22 -26.83
N GLY A 97 10.10 -0.15 -26.59
CA GLY A 97 9.38 0.11 -25.34
C GLY A 97 9.96 1.23 -24.48
N TYR A 98 9.70 1.16 -23.20
CA TYR A 98 10.13 2.13 -22.20
C TYR A 98 11.55 1.85 -21.73
N HIS A 99 12.35 2.89 -21.59
CA HIS A 99 13.72 2.85 -21.09
C HIS A 99 13.90 3.94 -20.02
N TRP A 100 14.65 3.63 -18.96
CA TRP A 100 15.02 4.57 -17.90
C TRP A 100 16.34 4.15 -17.25
N SER A 101 16.90 5.05 -16.46
CA SER A 101 17.98 4.76 -15.52
C SER A 101 17.43 4.81 -14.09
N TYR A 102 18.19 4.34 -13.12
CA TYR A 102 17.80 4.40 -11.71
C TYR A 102 18.65 5.41 -10.94
N ASP A 103 18.00 6.24 -10.13
CA ASP A 103 18.64 6.97 -9.03
C ASP A 103 18.28 6.30 -7.70
N TRP A 104 19.15 5.43 -7.25
CA TRP A 104 18.97 4.74 -5.97
C TRP A 104 19.18 5.63 -4.74
N ASN A 105 19.58 6.91 -4.93
CA ASN A 105 19.60 7.90 -3.86
C ASN A 105 18.26 8.64 -3.70
N ALA A 106 17.30 8.43 -4.59
CA ALA A 106 15.95 8.93 -4.40
C ALA A 106 15.30 8.36 -3.14
N ASP A 107 14.25 8.99 -2.65
CA ASP A 107 13.42 8.56 -1.52
C ASP A 107 14.21 8.21 -0.24
N GLN A 108 15.27 8.99 0.06
CA GLN A 108 16.11 8.75 1.23
C GLN A 108 15.34 8.86 2.55
N ASN A 109 14.42 9.80 2.68
CA ASN A 109 13.73 10.05 3.94
C ASN A 109 12.90 8.85 4.38
N GLN A 110 12.07 8.33 3.49
CA GLN A 110 11.25 7.16 3.80
C GLN A 110 12.11 5.92 4.06
N ARG A 111 13.14 5.73 3.23
CA ARG A 111 14.08 4.61 3.37
C ARG A 111 14.87 4.68 4.68
N ASN A 112 15.34 5.86 5.10
CA ASN A 112 16.07 6.02 6.37
C ASN A 112 15.23 5.55 7.55
N VAL A 113 13.95 5.90 7.59
CA VAL A 113 13.03 5.43 8.62
C VAL A 113 12.86 3.92 8.56
N LEU A 114 12.66 3.35 7.36
CA LEU A 114 12.53 1.89 7.18
C LEU A 114 13.76 1.14 7.71
N MET A 115 14.96 1.63 7.40
CA MET A 115 16.20 1.00 7.88
C MET A 115 16.30 1.02 9.42
N LYS A 116 15.94 2.15 10.07
CA LYS A 116 15.91 2.23 11.53
C LYS A 116 14.87 1.31 12.15
N VAL A 117 13.71 1.15 11.51
CA VAL A 117 12.68 0.20 11.96
C VAL A 117 13.17 -1.25 11.80
N ALA A 118 13.79 -1.59 10.68
CA ALA A 118 14.33 -2.93 10.46
C ALA A 118 15.43 -3.29 11.48
N GLU A 119 16.29 -2.33 11.83
CA GLU A 119 17.27 -2.50 12.93
C GLU A 119 16.58 -2.71 14.29
N CYS A 120 15.55 -1.93 14.58
CA CYS A 120 14.85 -1.94 15.86
C CYS A 120 14.03 -3.22 16.06
N TYR A 121 13.22 -3.59 15.07
CA TYR A 121 12.31 -4.74 15.14
C TYR A 121 12.99 -6.06 14.83
N GLY A 122 13.86 -6.09 13.82
CA GLY A 122 14.56 -7.29 13.38
C GLY A 122 13.85 -8.07 12.27
N LYS A 123 14.22 -9.35 12.14
CA LYS A 123 13.88 -10.22 11.00
C LYS A 123 12.40 -10.57 10.83
N ASP A 124 11.60 -10.39 11.87
CA ASP A 124 10.18 -10.74 11.87
C ASP A 124 9.29 -9.53 11.48
N LEU A 125 9.91 -8.41 11.07
CA LEU A 125 9.22 -7.27 10.48
C LEU A 125 8.60 -7.66 9.14
N ILE A 126 7.33 -7.36 8.97
CA ILE A 126 6.60 -7.56 7.72
C ILE A 126 6.62 -6.24 6.94
N VAL A 127 7.10 -6.27 5.72
CA VAL A 127 7.14 -5.11 4.83
C VAL A 127 6.36 -5.41 3.56
N GLU A 128 5.33 -4.64 3.30
CA GLU A 128 4.61 -4.62 2.03
C GLU A 128 5.06 -3.44 1.19
N GLY A 129 5.36 -3.68 -0.08
CA GLY A 129 5.57 -2.63 -1.07
C GLY A 129 4.26 -2.29 -1.77
N PHE A 130 3.91 -1.02 -1.89
CA PHE A 130 2.77 -0.60 -2.70
C PHE A 130 3.09 0.65 -3.50
N SER A 131 2.29 0.96 -4.51
CA SER A 131 2.47 2.16 -5.31
C SER A 131 1.15 2.91 -5.49
N ASN A 132 1.19 4.23 -5.27
CA ASN A 132 0.06 5.10 -5.53
C ASN A 132 -0.10 5.42 -7.02
N SER A 133 0.99 5.48 -7.77
CA SER A 133 0.99 5.81 -9.19
C SER A 133 2.19 5.22 -9.90
N PRO A 134 2.03 4.82 -11.17
CA PRO A 134 3.17 4.57 -12.03
C PRO A 134 3.98 5.88 -12.25
N PRO A 135 5.25 5.77 -12.68
CA PRO A 135 6.03 6.91 -13.13
C PRO A 135 5.27 7.74 -14.17
N TYR A 136 5.31 9.08 -14.05
CA TYR A 136 4.55 10.01 -14.89
C TYR A 136 4.65 9.74 -16.40
N PHE A 137 5.82 9.30 -16.87
CA PHE A 137 6.07 9.03 -18.29
C PHE A 137 5.38 7.75 -18.80
N MET A 138 4.83 6.93 -17.91
CA MET A 138 4.02 5.75 -18.21
C MET A 138 2.52 6.04 -18.17
N THR A 139 2.13 7.28 -17.82
CA THR A 139 0.71 7.66 -17.68
C THR A 139 0.16 8.34 -18.91
N ASN A 140 -1.14 8.23 -19.12
CA ASN A 140 -1.86 8.90 -20.22
C ASN A 140 -1.86 10.43 -20.07
N SER A 141 -1.93 10.90 -18.82
CA SER A 141 -1.93 12.33 -18.50
C SER A 141 -0.53 12.96 -18.48
N GLY A 142 0.54 12.16 -18.41
CA GLY A 142 1.89 12.64 -18.12
C GLY A 142 2.07 13.13 -16.68
N CYS A 143 1.18 12.74 -15.77
CA CYS A 143 1.13 13.22 -14.39
C CYS A 143 0.93 12.07 -13.42
N SER A 144 1.65 12.09 -12.29
CA SER A 144 1.54 11.04 -11.26
C SER A 144 0.34 11.21 -10.33
N SER A 145 -0.36 12.34 -10.36
CA SER A 145 -1.51 12.58 -9.48
C SER A 145 -2.85 12.05 -10.02
N GLY A 146 -2.89 11.57 -11.24
CA GLY A 146 -4.09 10.99 -11.84
C GLY A 146 -4.34 11.35 -13.29
N SER A 147 -5.53 11.05 -13.77
CA SER A 147 -5.99 11.26 -15.14
C SER A 147 -6.65 12.63 -15.34
N VAL A 148 -6.72 13.08 -16.59
CA VAL A 148 -7.50 14.27 -16.97
C VAL A 148 -8.98 14.08 -16.63
N ASN A 149 -9.52 12.89 -16.91
CA ASN A 149 -10.81 12.43 -16.40
C ASN A 149 -10.53 11.37 -15.33
N ALA A 150 -10.82 11.67 -14.08
CA ALA A 150 -10.44 10.83 -12.93
C ALA A 150 -11.05 9.42 -12.92
N GLY A 151 -12.14 9.19 -13.66
CA GLY A 151 -12.74 7.87 -13.85
C GLY A 151 -12.19 7.11 -15.07
N GLU A 152 -11.02 7.47 -15.61
CA GLU A 152 -10.38 6.77 -16.71
C GLU A 152 -9.00 6.24 -16.30
N ASN A 153 -8.64 5.06 -16.82
CA ASN A 153 -7.32 4.47 -16.62
C ASN A 153 -6.20 5.45 -16.98
N ASN A 154 -5.32 5.72 -16.02
CA ASN A 154 -4.20 6.62 -16.27
C ASN A 154 -2.93 5.90 -16.73
N LEU A 155 -2.75 4.63 -16.39
CA LEU A 155 -1.65 3.84 -16.94
C LEU A 155 -1.90 3.59 -18.43
N ARG A 156 -0.89 3.86 -19.28
CA ARG A 156 -0.96 3.61 -20.73
C ARG A 156 -1.08 2.12 -21.01
N GLU A 157 -1.83 1.75 -22.03
CA GLU A 157 -2.04 0.34 -22.40
C GLU A 157 -0.74 -0.40 -22.72
N ASP A 158 0.26 0.30 -23.26
CA ASP A 158 1.58 -0.25 -23.59
C ASP A 158 2.57 -0.25 -22.40
N ALA A 159 2.16 0.23 -21.23
CA ALA A 159 3.06 0.45 -20.08
C ALA A 159 2.88 -0.55 -18.93
N TYR A 160 1.91 -1.45 -18.94
CA TYR A 160 1.66 -2.38 -17.83
C TYR A 160 2.90 -3.22 -17.47
N GLY A 161 3.54 -3.83 -18.46
CA GLY A 161 4.77 -4.59 -18.26
C GLY A 161 5.95 -3.72 -17.82
N ALA A 162 6.05 -2.47 -18.31
CA ALA A 162 7.10 -1.54 -17.89
C ALA A 162 6.92 -1.11 -16.43
N PHE A 163 5.70 -0.81 -16.00
CA PHE A 163 5.42 -0.46 -14.61
C PHE A 163 5.65 -1.65 -13.67
N ALA A 164 5.20 -2.84 -14.04
CA ALA A 164 5.48 -4.06 -13.30
C ALA A 164 7.00 -4.30 -13.16
N SER A 165 7.77 -4.11 -14.24
CA SER A 165 9.22 -4.21 -14.23
C SER A 165 9.88 -3.19 -13.31
N TYR A 166 9.41 -1.95 -13.31
CA TYR A 166 9.88 -0.92 -12.40
C TYR A 166 9.71 -1.34 -10.92
N LEU A 167 8.52 -1.78 -10.54
CA LEU A 167 8.22 -2.23 -9.18
C LEU A 167 9.08 -3.45 -8.77
N ALA A 168 9.24 -4.41 -9.67
CA ALA A 168 10.03 -5.60 -9.42
C ALA A 168 11.54 -5.30 -9.34
N ASP A 169 12.07 -4.34 -10.12
CA ASP A 169 13.45 -3.87 -10.01
C ASP A 169 13.70 -3.19 -8.66
N VAL A 170 12.76 -2.36 -8.20
CA VAL A 170 12.84 -1.74 -6.87
C VAL A 170 12.86 -2.81 -5.78
N ALA A 171 11.94 -3.79 -5.83
CA ALA A 171 11.91 -4.89 -4.87
C ALA A 171 13.20 -5.70 -4.86
N GLN A 172 13.77 -5.98 -6.04
CA GLN A 172 15.03 -6.68 -6.16
C GLN A 172 16.19 -5.88 -5.56
N HIS A 173 16.24 -4.58 -5.81
CA HIS A 173 17.29 -3.71 -5.27
C HIS A 173 17.20 -3.61 -3.74
N PHE A 174 16.00 -3.44 -3.18
CA PHE A 174 15.78 -3.45 -1.73
C PHE A 174 16.32 -4.73 -1.09
N SER A 175 16.01 -5.89 -1.70
CA SER A 175 16.45 -7.17 -1.18
C SER A 175 17.97 -7.36 -1.29
N LYS A 176 18.57 -7.05 -2.44
CA LYS A 176 19.98 -7.34 -2.71
C LYS A 176 20.95 -6.34 -2.08
N GLU A 177 20.59 -5.04 -2.15
CA GLU A 177 21.52 -3.98 -1.77
C GLU A 177 21.26 -3.44 -0.36
N TRP A 178 19.99 -3.46 0.08
CA TRP A 178 19.60 -2.88 1.37
C TRP A 178 19.15 -3.91 2.41
N GLY A 179 19.07 -5.19 2.04
CA GLY A 179 18.70 -6.27 2.95
C GLY A 179 17.24 -6.21 3.43
N ILE A 180 16.39 -5.48 2.73
CA ILE A 180 14.95 -5.38 3.00
C ILE A 180 14.19 -6.25 2.00
N HIS A 181 13.51 -7.26 2.49
CA HIS A 181 12.69 -8.13 1.66
C HIS A 181 11.21 -7.77 1.84
N PHE A 182 10.52 -7.46 0.73
CA PHE A 182 9.08 -7.30 0.74
C PHE A 182 8.41 -8.67 0.82
N GLN A 183 7.53 -8.87 1.80
CA GLN A 183 6.75 -10.11 1.89
C GLN A 183 5.55 -10.10 0.95
N SER A 184 5.04 -8.92 0.63
CA SER A 184 3.97 -8.75 -0.36
C SER A 184 4.10 -7.44 -1.13
N MET A 185 3.46 -7.37 -2.28
CA MET A 185 3.39 -6.16 -3.10
C MET A 185 2.03 -6.00 -3.75
N THR A 186 1.61 -4.73 -3.89
CA THR A 186 0.50 -4.32 -4.75
C THR A 186 0.92 -3.15 -5.64
N ALA A 187 0.48 -3.15 -6.90
CA ALA A 187 0.77 -2.08 -7.86
C ALA A 187 -0.30 -0.98 -7.85
N MET A 188 -1.31 -1.10 -7.01
CA MET A 188 -2.49 -0.23 -7.01
C MET A 188 -2.78 0.26 -5.60
N ASN A 189 -3.36 1.44 -5.51
CA ASN A 189 -3.91 2.02 -4.29
C ASN A 189 -5.18 2.78 -4.64
N GLU A 190 -6.30 2.40 -4.04
CA GLU A 190 -7.62 2.98 -4.29
C GLU A 190 -7.96 3.12 -5.79
N PRO A 191 -7.82 2.02 -6.57
CA PRO A 191 -7.87 2.11 -8.02
C PRO A 191 -9.25 2.43 -8.59
N ASP A 192 -10.35 1.94 -8.01
CA ASP A 192 -11.73 2.20 -8.48
C ASP A 192 -12.31 3.46 -7.83
N THR A 193 -11.65 4.61 -8.07
CA THR A 193 -12.10 5.90 -7.55
C THR A 193 -12.05 6.98 -8.62
N GLU A 194 -12.93 7.99 -8.50
CA GLU A 194 -13.05 9.09 -9.44
C GLU A 194 -12.47 10.41 -8.88
N TYR A 195 -11.45 10.34 -8.02
CA TYR A 195 -10.83 11.55 -7.45
C TYR A 195 -9.34 11.71 -7.77
N TRP A 196 -8.73 10.79 -8.53
CA TRP A 196 -7.36 10.92 -9.01
C TRP A 196 -7.29 11.80 -10.25
N HIS A 197 -7.18 13.12 -10.02
CA HIS A 197 -7.12 14.11 -11.09
C HIS A 197 -5.67 14.49 -11.42
N ALA A 198 -5.38 14.61 -12.71
CA ALA A 198 -4.13 15.20 -13.18
C ALA A 198 -3.96 16.62 -12.61
N LEU A 199 -2.74 16.94 -12.22
CA LEU A 199 -2.38 18.21 -11.58
C LEU A 199 -3.08 18.49 -10.25
N SER A 200 -3.58 17.45 -9.55
CA SER A 200 -4.06 17.56 -8.18
C SER A 200 -2.93 18.00 -7.25
N ASP A 201 -3.26 18.81 -6.27
CA ASP A 201 -2.30 19.37 -5.31
C ASP A 201 -2.05 18.49 -4.07
N LYS A 202 -2.69 17.31 -4.01
CA LYS A 202 -2.70 16.46 -2.82
C LYS A 202 -1.60 15.41 -2.81
N GLN A 203 -1.57 14.50 -3.78
CA GLN A 203 -0.73 13.31 -3.78
C GLN A 203 -0.70 12.61 -5.14
N GLU A 204 0.13 11.59 -5.25
CA GLU A 204 0.07 10.62 -6.34
C GLU A 204 -1.20 9.77 -6.28
N GLY A 205 -1.69 9.33 -7.44
CA GLY A 205 -2.83 8.44 -7.57
C GLY A 205 -3.02 7.98 -9.01
N CYS A 206 -3.63 6.81 -9.19
CA CYS A 206 -3.88 6.25 -10.51
C CYS A 206 -5.17 5.42 -10.50
N HIS A 207 -6.10 5.78 -11.38
CA HIS A 207 -7.30 4.98 -11.60
C HIS A 207 -6.98 3.76 -12.47
N PHE A 208 -7.54 2.61 -12.07
CA PHE A 208 -7.60 1.37 -12.86
C PHE A 208 -9.03 0.83 -12.80
N ASP A 209 -9.68 0.72 -13.95
CA ASP A 209 -11.01 0.14 -14.03
C ASP A 209 -11.07 -1.25 -13.41
N PRO A 210 -12.10 -1.58 -12.63
CA PRO A 210 -12.34 -2.94 -12.17
C PRO A 210 -12.43 -3.92 -13.35
N GLY A 211 -11.91 -5.12 -13.16
CA GLY A 211 -11.93 -6.18 -14.17
C GLY A 211 -10.64 -6.27 -14.98
N GLU A 212 -10.66 -5.91 -16.27
CA GLU A 212 -9.52 -6.17 -17.17
C GLU A 212 -8.27 -5.40 -16.78
N SER A 213 -8.40 -4.11 -16.54
CA SER A 213 -7.27 -3.23 -16.20
C SER A 213 -6.54 -3.69 -14.94
N GLN A 214 -7.28 -3.92 -13.84
CA GLN A 214 -6.73 -4.45 -12.60
C GLN A 214 -6.15 -5.86 -12.77
N SER A 215 -6.83 -6.72 -13.55
CA SER A 215 -6.36 -8.09 -13.80
C SER A 215 -5.03 -8.14 -14.54
N VAL A 216 -4.88 -7.32 -15.58
CA VAL A 216 -3.63 -7.23 -16.36
C VAL A 216 -2.50 -6.75 -15.46
N MET A 217 -2.74 -5.75 -14.61
CA MET A 217 -1.70 -5.24 -13.71
C MET A 217 -1.23 -6.27 -12.69
N ILE A 218 -2.16 -7.02 -12.08
CA ILE A 218 -1.86 -8.08 -11.13
C ILE A 218 -0.99 -9.18 -11.77
N ILE A 219 -1.37 -9.62 -12.97
CA ILE A 219 -0.64 -10.66 -13.70
C ILE A 219 0.74 -10.16 -14.11
N ALA A 220 0.83 -8.95 -14.67
CA ALA A 220 2.11 -8.35 -15.08
C ALA A 220 3.08 -8.20 -13.89
N LEU A 221 2.59 -7.80 -12.71
CA LEU A 221 3.43 -7.70 -11.51
C LEU A 221 3.96 -9.08 -11.09
N ARG A 222 3.14 -10.13 -11.13
CA ARG A 222 3.58 -11.50 -10.81
C ARG A 222 4.66 -11.96 -11.78
N GLU A 223 4.45 -11.79 -13.08
CA GLU A 223 5.42 -12.16 -14.10
C GLU A 223 6.75 -11.43 -13.93
N ALA A 224 6.71 -10.12 -13.70
CA ALA A 224 7.91 -9.31 -13.51
C ALA A 224 8.71 -9.70 -12.25
N LEU A 225 8.03 -10.07 -11.16
CA LEU A 225 8.68 -10.57 -9.94
C LEU A 225 9.29 -11.97 -10.18
N ASP A 226 8.58 -12.86 -10.88
CA ASP A 226 9.05 -14.21 -11.20
C ASP A 226 10.31 -14.18 -12.08
N GLU A 227 10.34 -13.31 -13.08
CA GLU A 227 11.53 -13.12 -13.95
C GLU A 227 12.78 -12.70 -13.17
N ARG A 228 12.60 -12.05 -12.02
CA ARG A 228 13.69 -11.61 -11.13
C ARG A 228 14.02 -12.59 -10.02
N GLY A 229 13.34 -13.74 -9.99
CA GLY A 229 13.50 -14.76 -8.95
C GLY A 229 12.91 -14.37 -7.60
N LEU A 230 11.93 -13.46 -7.59
CA LEU A 230 11.21 -12.98 -6.41
C LEU A 230 9.84 -13.68 -6.26
N ASN A 231 9.81 -14.99 -6.49
CA ASN A 231 8.60 -15.82 -6.49
C ASN A 231 7.93 -15.92 -5.11
N ASP A 232 8.67 -15.63 -4.06
CA ASP A 232 8.23 -15.66 -2.68
C ASP A 232 7.53 -14.36 -2.24
N ILE A 233 7.64 -13.28 -3.01
CA ILE A 233 6.84 -12.07 -2.77
C ILE A 233 5.39 -12.33 -3.17
N LEU A 234 4.49 -12.23 -2.22
CA LEU A 234 3.06 -12.41 -2.43
C LEU A 234 2.47 -11.19 -3.17
N ILE A 235 1.45 -11.42 -4.00
CA ILE A 235 0.67 -10.31 -4.57
C ILE A 235 -0.54 -10.06 -3.66
N SER A 236 -0.72 -8.83 -3.23
CA SER A 236 -1.94 -8.37 -2.57
C SER A 236 -2.77 -7.48 -3.53
N GLY A 237 -4.05 -7.41 -3.29
CA GLY A 237 -4.94 -6.63 -4.14
C GLY A 237 -6.40 -6.66 -3.69
N THR A 238 -7.24 -5.75 -4.12
CA THR A 238 -6.92 -4.67 -5.07
C THR A 238 -6.65 -3.33 -4.35
N ASP A 239 -6.77 -3.32 -3.03
CA ASP A 239 -6.45 -2.17 -2.16
C ASP A 239 -7.39 -0.97 -2.37
N GLU A 240 -8.68 -1.26 -2.43
CA GLU A 240 -9.73 -0.27 -2.69
C GLU A 240 -10.02 0.64 -1.48
N THR A 241 -10.51 1.84 -1.75
CA THR A 241 -10.83 2.86 -0.74
C THR A 241 -11.91 2.45 0.26
N GLY A 242 -12.75 1.49 -0.09
CA GLY A 242 -13.87 1.05 0.73
C GLY A 242 -14.35 -0.36 0.42
N ILE A 243 -15.17 -0.86 1.31
CA ILE A 243 -15.57 -2.27 1.38
C ILE A 243 -16.36 -2.71 0.15
N ASP A 244 -17.34 -1.92 -0.30
CA ASP A 244 -18.19 -2.31 -1.43
C ASP A 244 -17.44 -2.19 -2.76
N CYS A 245 -16.54 -1.21 -2.90
CA CYS A 245 -15.62 -1.13 -4.04
C CYS A 245 -14.71 -2.36 -4.08
N GLN A 246 -14.18 -2.79 -2.93
CA GLN A 246 -13.34 -3.99 -2.84
C GLN A 246 -14.10 -5.25 -3.27
N ILE A 247 -15.36 -5.40 -2.87
CA ILE A 247 -16.21 -6.51 -3.31
C ILE A 247 -16.40 -6.48 -4.83
N ASN A 248 -16.68 -5.30 -5.39
CA ASN A 248 -16.86 -5.10 -6.82
C ASN A 248 -15.59 -5.48 -7.60
N SER A 249 -14.44 -4.96 -7.18
CA SER A 249 -13.16 -5.22 -7.84
C SER A 249 -12.80 -6.71 -7.81
N ILE A 250 -12.87 -7.40 -6.67
CA ILE A 250 -12.57 -8.83 -6.58
C ILE A 250 -13.49 -9.68 -7.46
N ASN A 251 -14.79 -9.35 -7.52
CA ASN A 251 -15.75 -10.06 -8.36
C ASN A 251 -15.50 -9.83 -9.85
N SER A 252 -14.95 -8.68 -10.21
CA SER A 252 -14.66 -8.28 -11.60
C SER A 252 -13.35 -8.83 -12.13
N LEU A 253 -12.42 -9.26 -11.26
CA LEU A 253 -11.13 -9.81 -11.68
C LEU A 253 -11.32 -11.07 -12.55
N SER A 254 -10.43 -11.24 -13.52
CA SER A 254 -10.29 -12.53 -14.21
C SER A 254 -9.96 -13.66 -13.23
N GLU A 255 -10.28 -14.90 -13.60
CA GLU A 255 -9.96 -16.06 -12.76
C GLU A 255 -8.46 -16.14 -12.45
N VAL A 256 -7.62 -15.93 -13.47
CA VAL A 256 -6.15 -15.94 -13.33
C VAL A 256 -5.68 -14.88 -12.35
N ALA A 257 -6.13 -13.63 -12.48
CA ALA A 257 -5.74 -12.56 -11.57
C ALA A 257 -6.20 -12.84 -10.13
N ARG A 258 -7.42 -13.36 -9.97
CA ARG A 258 -7.96 -13.74 -8.66
C ARG A 258 -7.20 -14.88 -8.01
N GLU A 259 -6.72 -15.84 -8.79
CA GLU A 259 -5.85 -16.91 -8.29
C GLU A 259 -4.45 -16.38 -7.93
N THR A 260 -3.95 -15.42 -8.69
CA THR A 260 -2.62 -14.81 -8.49
C THR A 260 -2.51 -14.03 -7.18
N ILE A 261 -3.57 -13.30 -6.77
CA ILE A 261 -3.52 -12.61 -5.48
C ILE A 261 -3.51 -13.62 -4.33
N ALA A 262 -2.60 -13.46 -3.39
CA ALA A 262 -2.51 -14.30 -2.19
C ALA A 262 -3.37 -13.77 -1.05
N ARG A 263 -3.64 -12.45 -1.03
CA ARG A 263 -4.35 -11.74 0.01
C ARG A 263 -5.20 -10.63 -0.59
N ILE A 264 -6.34 -10.34 0.04
CA ILE A 264 -7.18 -9.19 -0.26
C ILE A 264 -6.82 -8.09 0.73
N ASP A 265 -6.39 -6.95 0.21
CA ASP A 265 -6.17 -5.73 0.96
C ASP A 265 -7.31 -4.74 0.68
N THR A 266 -7.80 -4.09 1.71
CA THR A 266 -8.89 -3.11 1.60
C THR A 266 -8.69 -1.97 2.59
N HIS A 267 -9.08 -0.77 2.19
CA HIS A 267 -9.26 0.32 3.13
C HIS A 267 -10.69 0.30 3.69
N SER A 268 -10.91 1.03 4.73
CA SER A 268 -12.22 1.14 5.35
C SER A 268 -12.67 2.60 5.53
N TYR A 269 -12.26 3.49 4.59
CA TYR A 269 -12.73 4.87 4.56
C TYR A 269 -14.22 4.97 4.29
N LEU A 270 -14.72 4.11 3.40
CA LEU A 270 -16.14 3.98 3.11
C LEU A 270 -16.68 2.69 3.74
N GLU A 271 -17.73 2.87 4.54
CA GLU A 271 -18.46 1.74 5.11
C GLU A 271 -19.14 0.91 4.01
N GLY A 272 -19.41 -0.37 4.28
CA GLY A 272 -20.02 -1.28 3.34
C GLY A 272 -20.36 -2.62 3.97
N ASP A 273 -20.58 -3.63 3.13
CA ASP A 273 -20.91 -5.00 3.58
C ASP A 273 -19.64 -5.74 4.06
N ASN A 274 -19.19 -5.44 5.25
CA ASN A 274 -18.04 -6.09 5.89
C ASN A 274 -18.18 -7.62 5.94
N GLU A 275 -19.39 -8.13 6.20
CA GLU A 275 -19.66 -9.56 6.23
C GLU A 275 -19.58 -10.16 4.83
N GLY A 276 -20.09 -9.45 3.82
CA GLY A 276 -20.00 -9.83 2.41
C GLY A 276 -18.55 -9.94 1.95
N LEU A 277 -17.71 -8.93 2.22
CA LEU A 277 -16.29 -8.99 1.88
C LEU A 277 -15.57 -10.14 2.58
N ARG A 278 -15.83 -10.34 3.88
CA ARG A 278 -15.28 -11.46 4.62
C ARG A 278 -15.67 -12.81 4.01
N LYS A 279 -16.95 -13.01 3.67
CA LYS A 279 -17.44 -14.24 3.03
C LYS A 279 -16.83 -14.44 1.65
N LEU A 280 -16.66 -13.33 0.89
CA LEU A 280 -16.00 -13.37 -0.42
C LEU A 280 -14.55 -13.84 -0.29
N ALA A 281 -13.77 -13.24 0.61
CA ALA A 281 -12.39 -13.66 0.89
C ALA A 281 -12.32 -15.14 1.30
N GLN A 282 -13.23 -15.58 2.17
CA GLN A 282 -13.33 -16.98 2.58
C GLN A 282 -13.65 -17.92 1.42
N SER A 283 -14.53 -17.53 0.51
CA SER A 283 -14.92 -18.36 -0.64
C SER A 283 -13.77 -18.60 -1.61
N TYR A 284 -12.83 -17.66 -1.69
CA TYR A 284 -11.61 -17.77 -2.49
C TYR A 284 -10.39 -18.22 -1.70
N TYR A 285 -10.54 -18.58 -0.43
CA TYR A 285 -9.43 -19.00 0.43
C TYR A 285 -8.33 -17.95 0.55
N LYS A 286 -8.70 -16.66 0.62
CA LYS A 286 -7.77 -15.53 0.75
C LYS A 286 -7.79 -14.96 2.15
N ASN A 287 -6.62 -14.55 2.65
CA ASN A 287 -6.54 -13.70 3.82
C ASN A 287 -7.07 -12.30 3.47
N LEU A 288 -7.46 -11.56 4.49
CA LEU A 288 -7.94 -10.20 4.38
C LEU A 288 -7.11 -9.32 5.33
N TRP A 289 -6.56 -8.23 4.81
CA TRP A 289 -6.02 -7.15 5.61
C TRP A 289 -6.92 -5.92 5.51
N MET A 290 -7.12 -5.26 6.63
CA MET A 290 -7.47 -3.85 6.62
C MET A 290 -6.14 -3.09 6.50
N SER A 291 -5.85 -2.63 5.29
CA SER A 291 -4.50 -2.25 4.85
C SER A 291 -4.17 -0.78 5.07
N VAL A 292 -5.15 0.11 5.06
CA VAL A 292 -5.00 1.53 5.39
C VAL A 292 -6.32 2.11 5.89
N VAL A 293 -6.27 2.82 6.98
CA VAL A 293 -7.26 3.83 7.33
C VAL A 293 -6.64 4.87 8.25
N ASP A 294 -6.84 6.11 7.92
CA ASP A 294 -6.62 7.21 8.86
C ASP A 294 -7.91 8.04 8.98
N GLY A 295 -7.95 8.89 9.96
CA GLY A 295 -9.06 9.79 10.11
C GLY A 295 -9.00 10.56 11.40
N VAL A 296 -9.88 11.51 11.44
CA VAL A 296 -9.98 12.44 12.54
C VAL A 296 -11.44 12.64 12.88
N ASP A 297 -11.69 12.93 14.13
CA ASP A 297 -12.94 13.49 14.57
C ASP A 297 -13.12 14.92 13.99
N THR A 298 -14.26 15.53 14.24
CA THR A 298 -14.62 16.88 13.82
C THR A 298 -13.64 17.97 14.24
N SER A 299 -12.75 17.69 15.21
CA SER A 299 -11.68 18.58 15.66
C SER A 299 -10.42 18.60 14.78
N GLY A 300 -10.37 17.76 13.74
CA GLY A 300 -9.21 17.62 12.86
C GLY A 300 -8.03 16.88 13.52
N PHE A 301 -6.85 16.93 12.87
CA PHE A 301 -5.64 16.31 13.39
C PHE A 301 -5.16 17.02 14.67
N ASN A 302 -5.58 16.52 15.81
CA ASN A 302 -5.21 17.05 17.10
C ASN A 302 -4.87 15.94 18.08
N ALA A 303 -3.58 15.68 18.26
CA ALA A 303 -3.09 14.63 19.17
C ALA A 303 -3.45 14.88 20.64
N GLY A 304 -3.86 16.09 21.00
CA GLY A 304 -4.32 16.45 22.34
C GLY A 304 -5.80 16.17 22.60
N GLU A 305 -6.56 15.78 21.57
CA GLU A 305 -8.01 15.60 21.69
C GLU A 305 -8.37 14.12 21.82
N MET A 306 -9.19 13.82 22.83
CA MET A 306 -9.69 12.46 23.05
C MET A 306 -10.62 11.99 21.95
N GLY A 307 -11.29 12.91 21.25
CA GLY A 307 -12.17 12.59 20.10
C GLY A 307 -11.46 11.83 19.00
N ALA A 308 -10.26 12.28 18.58
CA ALA A 308 -9.46 11.59 17.59
C ALA A 308 -9.03 10.18 18.05
N ALA A 309 -8.64 10.03 19.32
CA ALA A 309 -8.28 8.73 19.88
C ALA A 309 -9.48 7.78 19.94
N LEU A 310 -10.68 8.28 20.31
CA LEU A 310 -11.90 7.49 20.35
C LEU A 310 -12.38 7.10 18.95
N TRP A 311 -12.20 8.00 17.95
CA TRP A 311 -12.48 7.67 16.57
C TRP A 311 -11.64 6.47 16.11
N LEU A 312 -10.33 6.52 16.32
CA LEU A 312 -9.41 5.44 15.96
C LEU A 312 -9.78 4.13 16.67
N ALA A 313 -10.05 4.18 17.99
CA ALA A 313 -10.44 3.00 18.75
C ALA A 313 -11.74 2.38 18.22
N ASN A 314 -12.75 3.20 17.90
CA ASN A 314 -14.00 2.74 17.32
C ASN A 314 -13.80 2.14 15.93
N LYS A 315 -12.92 2.74 15.11
CA LYS A 315 -12.61 2.25 13.77
C LYS A 315 -11.94 0.86 13.85
N ILE A 316 -10.93 0.72 14.69
CA ILE A 316 -10.27 -0.58 14.94
C ILE A 316 -11.29 -1.64 15.38
N ILE A 317 -12.16 -1.30 16.34
CA ILE A 317 -13.16 -2.24 16.87
C ILE A 317 -14.15 -2.64 15.76
N SER A 318 -14.60 -1.68 14.95
CA SER A 318 -15.53 -1.93 13.85
C SER A 318 -14.92 -2.85 12.79
N ASP A 319 -13.70 -2.54 12.35
CA ASP A 319 -13.00 -3.32 11.32
C ASP A 319 -12.66 -4.74 11.82
N ILE A 320 -12.15 -4.87 13.04
CA ILE A 320 -11.83 -6.18 13.63
C ILE A 320 -13.09 -7.05 13.75
N ASN A 321 -14.21 -6.49 14.20
CA ASN A 321 -15.45 -7.26 14.37
C ASN A 321 -16.15 -7.54 13.03
N GLY A 322 -16.11 -6.60 12.10
CA GLY A 322 -16.78 -6.72 10.80
C GLY A 322 -16.03 -7.59 9.82
N LEU A 323 -14.79 -7.26 9.56
CA LEU A 323 -13.94 -7.90 8.54
C LEU A 323 -13.26 -9.17 9.05
N LEU A 324 -12.98 -9.28 10.36
CA LEU A 324 -12.08 -10.28 10.93
C LEU A 324 -10.75 -10.36 10.16
N PRO A 325 -10.03 -9.25 9.98
CA PRO A 325 -8.84 -9.23 9.16
C PRO A 325 -7.68 -9.97 9.84
N ALA A 326 -6.73 -10.46 9.04
CA ALA A 326 -5.51 -11.07 9.55
C ALA A 326 -4.51 -10.00 10.05
N ALA A 327 -4.60 -8.77 9.57
CA ALA A 327 -3.85 -7.62 10.06
C ALA A 327 -4.66 -6.33 9.96
N TRP A 328 -4.23 -5.33 10.75
CA TRP A 328 -4.77 -3.97 10.71
C TRP A 328 -3.62 -2.96 10.64
N VAL A 329 -3.65 -2.11 9.60
CA VAL A 329 -2.56 -1.17 9.27
C VAL A 329 -3.09 0.26 9.20
#